data_f2a26d19514f6e76ea672c1a8901bde1
#
_entry.id   f2a26d19514f6e76ea672c1a8901bde1
#
_cell.length_a   1.000
_cell.length_b   1.000
_cell.length_c   1.000
_cell.angle_alpha   90.00
_cell.angle_beta   90.00
_cell.angle_gamma   90.00
#
_symmetry.space_group_name_H-M   'P 1'
#
loop_
_entity.id
_entity.type
_entity.pdbx_description
1 polymer ?
#
loop_
_entity_poly.entity_id
_entity_poly.type
_entity_poly.pdbx_seq_one_letter_code
_entity_poly.pdbx_strand_id
1 'polypeptide(L)'
;MCIRTIEELQEDTREKQIIDIRDKADFDKETYPGAVNIYWEELEEHMDEIRKDCPVYLLCYTGQKSEEIAQELNELGHQVMAIDSN
;
A
#
# COMPACT_ATOMS: atom_id res chain seq x y z
N MET A 1 -1.48 -15.27 -1.50
CA MET A 1 -1.65 -14.12 -2.37
C MET A 1 -1.61 -12.83 -1.56
N CYS A 2 -1.08 -11.78 -2.16
CA CYS A 2 -0.90 -10.50 -1.47
C CYS A 2 -2.05 -9.51 -1.72
N ILE A 3 -3.12 -9.95 -2.34
CA ILE A 3 -4.25 -9.06 -2.68
C ILE A 3 -5.32 -9.12 -1.59
N ARG A 4 -5.81 -7.94 -1.21
CA ARG A 4 -6.90 -7.78 -0.25
C ARG A 4 -7.92 -6.77 -0.79
N THR A 5 -9.12 -6.79 -0.25
CA THR A 5 -10.17 -5.84 -0.62
C THR A 5 -10.18 -4.65 0.34
N ILE A 6 -10.85 -3.57 -0.09
CA ILE A 6 -11.08 -2.42 0.79
C ILE A 6 -11.85 -2.86 2.05
N GLU A 7 -12.82 -3.78 1.89
CA GLU A 7 -13.58 -4.28 3.04
C GLU A 7 -12.69 -4.99 4.06
N GLU A 8 -11.76 -5.80 3.58
CA GLU A 8 -10.81 -6.48 4.46
C GLU A 8 -9.91 -5.48 5.18
N LEU A 9 -9.50 -4.41 4.50
CA LEU A 9 -8.72 -3.33 5.11
C LEU A 9 -9.53 -2.65 6.22
N GLN A 10 -10.80 -2.37 5.97
CA GLN A 10 -11.67 -1.72 6.96
C GLN A 10 -11.90 -2.60 8.18
N GLU A 11 -11.94 -3.91 8.00
CA GLU A 11 -12.15 -4.86 9.08
C GLU A 11 -10.88 -5.13 9.90
N ASP A 12 -9.72 -4.76 9.38
CA ASP A 12 -8.45 -4.99 10.07
C ASP A 12 -8.25 -3.92 11.15
N THR A 13 -8.41 -4.31 12.40
CA THR A 13 -8.29 -3.39 13.54
C THR A 13 -6.87 -3.29 14.08
N ARG A 14 -5.91 -4.03 13.50
CA ARG A 14 -4.52 -3.99 13.94
C ARG A 14 -3.87 -2.67 13.56
N GLU A 15 -2.77 -2.33 14.24
CA GLU A 15 -1.93 -1.24 13.80
C GLU A 15 -1.41 -1.56 12.40
N LYS A 16 -1.48 -0.59 11.50
CA LYS A 16 -1.11 -0.81 10.11
C LYS A 16 -0.67 0.49 9.46
N GLN A 17 0.05 0.36 8.35
CA GLN A 17 0.43 1.48 7.51
C GLN A 17 -0.31 1.36 6.19
N ILE A 18 -0.85 2.47 5.69
CA ILE A 18 -1.56 2.52 4.41
C ILE A 18 -0.83 3.49 3.51
N ILE A 19 -0.36 3.00 2.37
CA ILE A 19 0.41 3.80 1.41
C ILE A 19 -0.35 3.84 0.09
N ASP A 20 -0.64 5.06 -0.39
CA ASP A 20 -1.22 5.28 -1.71
C ASP A 20 -0.04 5.49 -2.66
N ILE A 21 0.16 4.56 -3.60
CA ILE A 21 1.27 4.60 -4.54
C ILE A 21 0.90 5.27 -5.87
N ARG A 22 -0.29 5.86 -5.95
CA ARG A 22 -0.71 6.64 -7.11
C ARG A 22 0.01 7.99 -7.11
N ASP A 23 -0.15 8.76 -8.19
CA ASP A 23 0.44 10.09 -8.21
C ASP A 23 -0.27 11.02 -7.22
N LYS A 24 0.40 12.14 -6.93
CA LYS A 24 -0.10 13.07 -5.92
C LYS A 24 -1.46 13.68 -6.31
N ALA A 25 -1.71 13.90 -7.60
CA ALA A 25 -2.97 14.50 -8.05
C ALA A 25 -4.15 13.61 -7.71
N ASP A 26 -4.03 12.31 -7.91
CA ASP A 26 -5.09 11.37 -7.57
C ASP A 26 -5.23 11.21 -6.06
N PHE A 27 -4.13 11.18 -5.35
CA PHE A 27 -4.14 11.13 -3.88
C PHE A 27 -4.88 12.34 -3.31
N ASP A 28 -4.62 13.53 -3.83
CA ASP A 28 -5.24 14.75 -3.35
C ASP A 28 -6.74 14.82 -3.63
N LYS A 29 -7.20 14.17 -4.72
CA LYS A 29 -8.62 14.13 -5.04
C LYS A 29 -9.38 13.23 -4.08
N GLU A 30 -8.90 12.03 -3.85
CA GLU A 30 -9.54 11.07 -2.99
C GLU A 30 -8.56 9.96 -2.64
N THR A 31 -8.47 9.62 -1.36
CA THR A 31 -7.66 8.50 -0.89
C THR A 31 -8.32 7.90 0.34
N TYR A 32 -7.82 6.75 0.76
CA TYR A 32 -8.30 6.10 1.98
C TYR A 32 -7.86 6.90 3.21
N PRO A 33 -8.74 7.10 4.20
CA PRO A 33 -8.37 7.86 5.40
C PRO A 33 -7.16 7.27 6.12
N GLY A 34 -6.18 8.12 6.39
CA GLY A 34 -4.95 7.70 7.05
C GLY A 34 -3.84 7.26 6.10
N ALA A 35 -4.10 7.22 4.79
CA ALA A 35 -3.08 6.85 3.82
C ALA A 35 -2.04 7.95 3.66
N VAL A 36 -0.79 7.56 3.44
CA VAL A 36 0.27 8.49 3.03
C VAL A 36 0.56 8.24 1.56
N ASN A 37 0.97 9.29 0.86
CA ASN A 37 1.28 9.20 -0.57
C ASN A 37 2.78 9.01 -0.79
N ILE A 38 3.14 7.90 -1.40
CA ILE A 38 4.49 7.67 -1.89
C ILE A 38 4.33 7.09 -3.30
N TYR A 39 4.62 7.90 -4.32
CA TYR A 39 4.47 7.46 -5.70
C TYR A 39 5.35 6.24 -5.97
N TRP A 40 4.83 5.26 -6.71
CA TRP A 40 5.50 3.97 -6.84
C TRP A 40 6.92 4.06 -7.40
N GLU A 41 7.21 5.02 -8.27
CA GLU A 41 8.56 5.21 -8.81
C GLU A 41 9.55 5.74 -7.76
N GLU A 42 9.03 6.31 -6.68
CA GLU A 42 9.85 6.90 -5.62
C GLU A 42 9.99 6.00 -4.41
N LEU A 43 9.37 4.81 -4.42
CA LEU A 43 9.39 3.92 -3.27
C LEU A 43 10.79 3.52 -2.83
N GLU A 44 11.71 3.30 -3.77
CA GLU A 44 13.08 2.93 -3.42
C GLU A 44 13.79 4.01 -2.60
N GLU A 45 13.43 5.27 -2.83
CA GLU A 45 14.01 6.40 -2.10
C GLU A 45 13.41 6.55 -0.70
N HIS A 46 12.27 5.89 -0.45
CA HIS A 46 11.51 6.01 0.79
C HIS A 46 11.38 4.68 1.54
N MET A 47 12.27 3.72 1.29
CA MET A 47 12.19 2.40 1.91
C MET A 47 12.23 2.45 3.43
N ASP A 48 12.93 3.41 4.00
CA ASP A 48 13.02 3.57 5.44
C ASP A 48 11.71 4.08 6.08
N GLU A 49 10.79 4.57 5.27
CA GLU A 49 9.47 5.00 5.73
C GLU A 49 8.45 3.85 5.73
N ILE A 50 8.78 2.73 5.09
CA ILE A 50 7.90 1.57 5.01
C ILE A 50 8.15 0.67 6.21
N ARG A 51 7.13 0.50 7.04
CA ARG A 51 7.26 -0.21 8.31
C ARG A 51 7.41 -1.72 8.08
N LYS A 52 8.18 -2.36 8.98
CA LYS A 52 8.33 -3.82 9.01
C LYS A 52 7.65 -4.45 10.22
N ASP A 53 7.22 -3.61 11.17
CA ASP A 53 6.67 -4.07 12.44
C ASP A 53 5.14 -4.17 12.44
N CYS A 54 4.51 -3.87 11.32
CA CYS A 54 3.06 -3.98 11.18
C CYS A 54 2.68 -4.23 9.72
N PRO A 55 1.44 -4.68 9.46
CA PRO A 55 0.96 -4.83 8.09
C PRO A 55 0.97 -3.51 7.32
N VAL A 56 1.31 -3.58 6.04
CA VAL A 56 1.33 -2.44 5.12
C VAL A 56 0.37 -2.73 3.97
N TYR A 57 -0.52 -1.79 3.68
CA TYR A 57 -1.48 -1.90 2.58
C TYR A 57 -1.12 -0.89 1.50
N LEU A 58 -1.09 -1.33 0.25
CA LEU A 58 -0.79 -0.47 -0.89
C LEU A 58 -2.04 -0.23 -1.72
N LEU A 59 -2.35 1.02 -1.99
CA LEU A 59 -3.47 1.44 -2.83
C LEU A 59 -2.95 1.82 -4.21
N CYS A 60 -3.60 1.31 -5.27
CA CYS A 60 -3.21 1.57 -6.65
C CYS A 60 -4.46 1.59 -7.53
N TYR A 61 -4.33 2.04 -8.79
CA TYR A 61 -5.44 2.12 -9.73
C TYR A 61 -6.07 0.76 -10.03
N THR A 62 -5.24 -0.24 -10.29
CA THR A 62 -5.70 -1.54 -10.78
C THR A 62 -5.40 -2.68 -9.83
N GLY A 63 -4.62 -2.43 -8.80
CA GLY A 63 -4.13 -3.49 -7.92
C GLY A 63 -2.94 -4.26 -8.49
N GLN A 64 -2.72 -4.22 -9.81
CA GLN A 64 -1.64 -4.98 -10.43
C GLN A 64 -0.26 -4.46 -10.03
N LYS A 65 -0.06 -3.16 -10.11
CA LYS A 65 1.23 -2.56 -9.73
C LYS A 65 1.50 -2.75 -8.24
N SER A 66 0.48 -2.58 -7.40
CA SER A 66 0.65 -2.77 -5.98
C SER A 66 0.94 -4.22 -5.63
N GLU A 67 0.38 -5.20 -6.37
CA GLU A 67 0.71 -6.60 -6.15
C GLU A 67 2.17 -6.89 -6.45
N GLU A 68 2.70 -6.38 -7.56
CA GLU A 68 4.11 -6.56 -7.91
C GLU A 68 5.03 -5.98 -6.84
N ILE A 69 4.72 -4.78 -6.38
CA ILE A 69 5.51 -4.10 -5.36
C ILE A 69 5.38 -4.84 -4.02
N ALA A 70 4.18 -5.30 -3.68
CA ALA A 70 3.97 -6.05 -2.45
C ALA A 70 4.84 -7.31 -2.41
N GLN A 71 4.92 -8.03 -3.53
CA GLN A 71 5.77 -9.22 -3.61
C GLN A 71 7.24 -8.89 -3.36
N GLU A 72 7.73 -7.82 -4.00
CA GLU A 72 9.11 -7.39 -3.82
C GLU A 72 9.41 -7.01 -2.37
N LEU A 73 8.50 -6.25 -1.74
CA LEU A 73 8.68 -5.81 -0.36
C LEU A 73 8.59 -6.98 0.62
N ASN A 74 7.72 -7.95 0.37
CA ASN A 74 7.63 -9.14 1.20
C ASN A 74 8.92 -9.96 1.17
N GLU A 75 9.59 -10.01 0.02
CA GLU A 75 10.89 -10.67 -0.09
C GLU A 75 11.96 -9.97 0.75
N LEU A 76 11.77 -8.68 1.04
CA LEU A 76 12.69 -7.90 1.86
C LEU A 76 12.31 -7.90 3.35
N GLY A 77 11.30 -8.67 3.74
CA GLY A 77 10.94 -8.83 5.14
C GLY A 77 9.75 -8.01 5.62
N HIS A 78 9.10 -7.28 4.72
CA HIS A 78 7.87 -6.54 5.06
C HIS A 78 6.65 -7.46 5.02
N GLN A 79 5.54 -7.00 5.61
CA GLN A 79 4.24 -7.66 5.51
C GLN A 79 3.32 -6.76 4.67
N VAL A 80 3.39 -6.89 3.37
CA VAL A 80 2.72 -5.96 2.45
C VAL A 80 1.61 -6.66 1.68
N MET A 81 0.46 -6.00 1.63
CA MET A 81 -0.71 -6.48 0.90
C MET A 81 -1.16 -5.40 -0.09
N ALA A 82 -1.51 -5.84 -1.29
CA ALA A 82 -2.05 -4.95 -2.31
C ALA A 82 -3.57 -4.86 -2.13
N ILE A 83 -4.13 -3.69 -2.33
CA ILE A 83 -5.56 -3.48 -2.28
C ILE A 83 -6.12 -3.48 -3.70
N ASP A 84 -7.08 -4.34 -3.94
CA ASP A 84 -7.85 -4.34 -5.18
C ASP A 84 -8.99 -3.36 -4.99
N SER A 85 -8.93 -2.25 -5.73
CA SER A 85 -9.90 -1.16 -5.60
C SER A 85 -11.05 -1.27 -6.62
N ASN A 86 -11.09 -2.33 -7.37
CA ASN A 86 -12.18 -2.54 -8.35
C ASN A 86 -13.33 -3.36 -7.78
#